data_7e4bcfd4bcfb30a65938555b5e480e2c
#
_entry.id   7e4bcfd4bcfb30a65938555b5e480e2c
#
_cell.length_a   1.000
_cell.length_b   1.000
_cell.length_c   1.000
_cell.angle_alpha   90.00
_cell.angle_beta   90.00
_cell.angle_gamma   90.00
#
_symmetry.space_group_name_H-M   'P 1'
#
loop_
_entity.id
_entity.type
_entity.pdbx_description
1 polymer ?
#
loop_
_entity_poly.entity_id
_entity_poly.type
_entity_poly.pdbx_seq_one_letter_code
_entity_poly.pdbx_strand_id
1 'polypeptide(L)'
;MRRLWSVEELAEHWSLEAGDEALVMGLPDAGKLGLIAQLAFWRRHGAFPEEEADLAPAVVAHLARTIGVATDVLEGYDWTGRTGRRHRRAILDHLAVSPFEAAAETDLRAWLLQEALPCEPSASALDERIGDWLARHRVVRPKAWRLDRIVRSARAAHDEAALERVASRLDGGTRARLDGLLADGGGGAAFTRLSSDPGRVGLESLMHELGKLELVRAMALPTGLLDGLHPDLVGRFRRRAAAETAWGLRRHPDRVRLPLLAFYCAPREAETPVG
;
A
#
# COMPACT_ATOMS: atom_id res chain seq x y z
N MET A 1 17.02 -23.72 1.03
CA MET A 1 17.52 -24.52 2.18
C MET A 1 16.30 -25.11 2.87
N ARG A 2 16.11 -26.45 2.88
CA ARG A 2 15.00 -27.08 3.61
C ARG A 2 15.25 -26.90 5.10
N ARG A 3 14.32 -26.23 5.81
CA ARG A 3 14.37 -26.07 7.27
C ARG A 3 14.25 -27.46 7.91
N LEU A 4 15.18 -27.81 8.78
CA LEU A 4 15.08 -29.00 9.65
C LEU A 4 14.21 -28.60 10.85
N TRP A 5 13.12 -29.32 11.06
CA TRP A 5 12.21 -29.12 12.17
C TRP A 5 12.60 -30.06 13.33
N SER A 6 12.73 -29.52 14.55
CA SER A 6 12.83 -30.35 15.75
C SER A 6 11.46 -30.92 16.14
N VAL A 7 11.44 -31.90 17.02
CA VAL A 7 10.19 -32.51 17.53
C VAL A 7 9.37 -31.47 18.30
N GLU A 8 10.05 -30.64 19.06
CA GLU A 8 9.44 -29.56 19.85
C GLU A 8 8.81 -28.50 18.93
N GLU A 9 9.52 -28.07 17.89
CA GLU A 9 9.00 -27.11 16.91
C GLU A 9 7.81 -27.67 16.13
N LEU A 10 7.80 -28.98 15.82
CA LEU A 10 6.67 -29.63 15.18
C LEU A 10 5.45 -29.64 16.12
N ALA A 11 5.64 -29.97 17.40
CA ALA A 11 4.59 -29.97 18.40
C ALA A 11 4.04 -28.54 18.66
N GLU A 12 4.88 -27.52 18.67
CA GLU A 12 4.48 -26.15 18.93
C GLU A 12 3.72 -25.52 17.74
N HIS A 13 4.15 -25.78 16.52
CA HIS A 13 3.70 -25.04 15.35
C HIS A 13 2.77 -25.79 14.40
N TRP A 14 2.68 -27.14 14.55
CA TRP A 14 1.95 -28.02 13.64
C TRP A 14 0.96 -28.95 14.36
N SER A 15 0.60 -28.61 15.60
CA SER A 15 -0.37 -29.38 16.37
C SER A 15 -1.81 -29.04 15.99
N LEU A 16 -2.69 -30.00 16.20
CA LEU A 16 -4.12 -29.80 16.12
C LEU A 16 -4.67 -29.15 17.39
N GLU A 17 -5.66 -28.31 17.22
CA GLU A 17 -6.38 -27.70 18.31
C GLU A 17 -7.67 -28.47 18.62
N ALA A 18 -8.25 -28.19 19.79
CA ALA A 18 -9.52 -28.77 20.17
C ALA A 18 -10.61 -28.42 19.15
N GLY A 19 -11.29 -29.42 18.62
CA GLY A 19 -12.34 -29.24 17.62
C GLY A 19 -11.90 -29.51 16.18
N ASP A 20 -10.60 -29.55 15.87
CA ASP A 20 -10.12 -29.84 14.53
C ASP A 20 -10.50 -31.26 14.05
N GLU A 21 -10.59 -32.18 14.99
CA GLU A 21 -11.00 -33.57 14.71
C GLU A 21 -12.38 -33.64 14.07
N ALA A 22 -13.27 -32.72 14.39
CA ALA A 22 -14.61 -32.69 13.82
C ALA A 22 -14.58 -32.45 12.31
N LEU A 23 -13.57 -31.71 11.80
CA LEU A 23 -13.42 -31.44 10.36
C LEU A 23 -13.10 -32.69 9.53
N VAL A 24 -12.48 -33.69 10.12
CA VAL A 24 -12.04 -34.89 9.42
C VAL A 24 -12.98 -36.09 9.58
N MET A 25 -14.00 -35.97 10.43
CA MET A 25 -14.96 -37.04 10.64
C MET A 25 -15.63 -37.46 9.33
N GLY A 26 -15.60 -38.77 9.05
CA GLY A 26 -16.23 -39.33 7.86
C GLY A 26 -15.46 -39.13 6.55
N LEU A 27 -14.28 -38.50 6.57
CA LEU A 27 -13.43 -38.41 5.39
C LEU A 27 -12.58 -39.67 5.21
N PRO A 28 -12.23 -40.06 3.97
CA PRO A 28 -11.21 -41.06 3.69
C PRO A 28 -9.84 -40.53 4.15
N ASP A 29 -8.88 -41.42 4.40
CA ASP A 29 -7.58 -41.07 5.01
C ASP A 29 -6.79 -40.01 4.22
N ALA A 30 -6.79 -40.09 2.89
CA ALA A 30 -6.22 -39.03 2.03
C ALA A 30 -6.91 -37.67 2.25
N GLY A 31 -8.21 -37.68 2.42
CA GLY A 31 -9.01 -36.49 2.72
C GLY A 31 -8.71 -35.92 4.11
N LYS A 32 -8.58 -36.78 5.12
CA LYS A 32 -8.19 -36.36 6.48
C LYS A 32 -6.82 -35.69 6.50
N LEU A 33 -5.80 -36.37 5.96
CA LEU A 33 -4.44 -35.82 5.96
C LEU A 33 -4.32 -34.55 5.13
N GLY A 34 -4.95 -34.52 3.94
CA GLY A 34 -4.92 -33.35 3.07
C GLY A 34 -5.63 -32.13 3.69
N LEU A 35 -6.76 -32.33 4.40
CA LEU A 35 -7.47 -31.25 5.09
C LEU A 35 -6.63 -30.71 6.27
N ILE A 36 -6.11 -31.60 7.12
CA ILE A 36 -5.29 -31.20 8.28
C ILE A 36 -4.00 -30.53 7.84
N ALA A 37 -3.35 -31.01 6.77
CA ALA A 37 -2.18 -30.37 6.20
C ALA A 37 -2.47 -28.94 5.73
N GLN A 38 -3.61 -28.72 5.06
CA GLN A 38 -4.04 -27.39 4.65
C GLN A 38 -4.36 -26.51 5.85
N LEU A 39 -5.03 -27.02 6.89
CA LEU A 39 -5.37 -26.27 8.10
C LEU A 39 -4.11 -25.80 8.86
N ALA A 40 -3.18 -26.74 9.12
CA ALA A 40 -1.92 -26.45 9.82
C ALA A 40 -1.05 -25.45 9.04
N PHE A 41 -0.98 -25.61 7.72
CA PHE A 41 -0.27 -24.67 6.83
C PHE A 41 -0.91 -23.29 6.87
N TRP A 42 -2.25 -23.22 6.83
CA TRP A 42 -2.98 -21.96 6.94
C TRP A 42 -2.70 -21.23 8.26
N ARG A 43 -2.75 -21.93 9.40
CA ARG A 43 -2.44 -21.33 10.70
C ARG A 43 -1.05 -20.74 10.76
N ARG A 44 -0.10 -21.41 10.10
CA ARG A 44 1.30 -20.98 10.10
C ARG A 44 1.61 -19.86 9.13
N HIS A 45 0.99 -19.84 7.96
CA HIS A 45 1.38 -19.00 6.83
C HIS A 45 0.29 -18.01 6.40
N GLY A 46 -0.95 -18.14 6.88
CA GLY A 46 -2.10 -17.34 6.42
C GLY A 46 -2.48 -17.57 4.96
N ALA A 47 -1.99 -18.66 4.37
CA ALA A 47 -2.22 -19.06 2.99
C ALA A 47 -2.43 -20.57 2.90
N PHE A 48 -2.99 -21.06 1.80
CA PHE A 48 -3.10 -22.50 1.55
C PHE A 48 -1.94 -23.00 0.68
N PRO A 49 -1.45 -24.24 0.92
CA PRO A 49 -0.48 -24.86 0.02
C PRO A 49 -1.12 -25.16 -1.33
N GLU A 50 -0.35 -25.07 -2.41
CA GLU A 50 -0.80 -25.38 -3.76
C GLU A 50 -0.46 -26.83 -4.16
N GLU A 51 0.58 -27.41 -3.53
CA GLU A 51 1.04 -28.78 -3.75
C GLU A 51 1.68 -29.34 -2.47
N GLU A 52 1.93 -30.66 -2.46
CA GLU A 52 2.58 -31.33 -1.32
C GLU A 52 3.99 -30.79 -1.04
N ALA A 53 4.71 -30.40 -2.08
CA ALA A 53 6.09 -29.88 -1.96
C ALA A 53 6.20 -28.59 -1.14
N ASP A 54 5.07 -27.87 -0.93
CA ASP A 54 5.00 -26.70 -0.04
C ASP A 54 5.18 -27.07 1.43
N LEU A 55 4.91 -28.34 1.79
CA LEU A 55 5.10 -28.86 3.14
C LEU A 55 6.44 -29.62 3.26
N ALA A 56 7.12 -29.42 4.37
CA ALA A 56 8.30 -30.23 4.67
C ALA A 56 7.86 -31.69 4.96
N PRO A 57 8.58 -32.72 4.47
CA PRO A 57 8.24 -34.11 4.73
C PRO A 57 8.11 -34.46 6.22
N ALA A 58 8.90 -33.81 7.09
CA ALA A 58 8.82 -33.97 8.54
C ALA A 58 7.46 -33.48 9.10
N VAL A 59 6.89 -32.42 8.51
CA VAL A 59 5.57 -31.90 8.89
C VAL A 59 4.48 -32.89 8.46
N VAL A 60 4.53 -33.39 7.23
CA VAL A 60 3.57 -34.41 6.74
C VAL A 60 3.60 -35.64 7.63
N ALA A 61 4.81 -36.15 7.95
CA ALA A 61 4.98 -37.30 8.83
C ALA A 61 4.46 -37.04 10.26
N HIS A 62 4.64 -35.84 10.79
CA HIS A 62 4.11 -35.44 12.10
C HIS A 62 2.58 -35.44 12.10
N LEU A 63 1.96 -34.77 11.13
CA LEU A 63 0.50 -34.68 11.02
C LEU A 63 -0.14 -36.05 10.78
N ALA A 64 0.43 -36.87 9.89
CA ALA A 64 -0.04 -38.23 9.62
C ALA A 64 -0.05 -39.09 10.89
N ARG A 65 1.04 -39.02 11.68
CA ARG A 65 1.14 -39.72 12.97
C ARG A 65 0.09 -39.22 13.97
N THR A 66 -0.15 -37.91 14.04
CA THR A 66 -1.13 -37.30 14.96
C THR A 66 -2.54 -37.81 14.70
N ILE A 67 -2.93 -37.99 13.42
CA ILE A 67 -4.28 -38.47 13.06
C ILE A 67 -4.35 -39.98 12.77
N GLY A 68 -3.23 -40.68 12.92
CA GLY A 68 -3.20 -42.16 12.81
C GLY A 68 -3.33 -42.69 11.37
N VAL A 69 -2.80 -41.98 10.36
CA VAL A 69 -2.79 -42.42 8.96
C VAL A 69 -1.38 -42.56 8.40
N ALA A 70 -1.23 -43.27 7.28
CA ALA A 70 0.05 -43.37 6.58
C ALA A 70 0.31 -42.07 5.78
N THR A 71 1.59 -41.76 5.53
CA THR A 71 1.98 -40.57 4.80
C THR A 71 1.69 -40.64 3.30
N ASP A 72 1.79 -41.86 2.73
CA ASP A 72 1.59 -42.14 1.32
C ASP A 72 0.14 -41.91 0.83
N VAL A 73 -0.83 -41.85 1.76
CA VAL A 73 -2.22 -41.52 1.41
C VAL A 73 -2.35 -40.11 0.83
N LEU A 74 -1.34 -39.25 1.01
CA LEU A 74 -1.33 -37.90 0.47
C LEU A 74 -1.00 -37.87 -1.03
N GLU A 75 -0.37 -38.95 -1.54
CA GLU A 75 -0.10 -39.10 -2.97
C GLU A 75 -1.43 -39.02 -3.75
N GLY A 76 -1.49 -38.12 -4.72
CA GLY A 76 -2.70 -37.90 -5.52
C GLY A 76 -3.79 -37.09 -4.82
N TYR A 77 -3.54 -36.50 -3.65
CA TYR A 77 -4.49 -35.56 -3.06
C TYR A 77 -4.66 -34.32 -3.94
N ASP A 78 -5.92 -34.00 -4.25
CA ASP A 78 -6.27 -32.88 -5.14
C ASP A 78 -6.20 -31.53 -4.41
N TRP A 79 -5.02 -30.93 -4.34
CA TRP A 79 -4.74 -29.70 -3.62
C TRP A 79 -5.51 -28.48 -4.14
N THR A 80 -5.63 -28.33 -5.45
CA THR A 80 -6.20 -27.13 -6.09
C THR A 80 -7.52 -27.38 -6.80
N GLY A 81 -7.91 -28.61 -7.00
CA GLY A 81 -9.15 -29.01 -7.66
C GLY A 81 -10.37 -28.96 -6.75
N ARG A 82 -11.37 -29.78 -7.05
CA ARG A 82 -12.67 -29.75 -6.35
C ARG A 82 -12.55 -30.09 -4.86
N THR A 83 -11.80 -31.12 -4.54
CA THR A 83 -11.62 -31.59 -3.15
C THR A 83 -10.84 -30.57 -2.33
N GLY A 84 -9.72 -30.10 -2.82
CA GLY A 84 -8.93 -29.07 -2.14
C GLY A 84 -9.72 -27.80 -1.88
N ARG A 85 -10.48 -27.31 -2.87
CA ARG A 85 -11.33 -26.11 -2.69
C ARG A 85 -12.43 -26.32 -1.65
N ARG A 86 -13.06 -27.50 -1.61
CA ARG A 86 -14.06 -27.82 -0.59
C ARG A 86 -13.46 -27.84 0.80
N HIS A 87 -12.26 -28.44 0.95
CA HIS A 87 -11.54 -28.47 2.23
C HIS A 87 -11.12 -27.07 2.67
N ARG A 88 -10.60 -26.24 1.77
CA ARG A 88 -10.29 -24.83 2.07
C ARG A 88 -11.51 -24.08 2.56
N ARG A 89 -12.67 -24.29 1.96
CA ARG A 89 -13.92 -23.66 2.41
C ARG A 89 -14.28 -24.11 3.83
N ALA A 90 -14.25 -25.42 4.10
CA ALA A 90 -14.53 -25.96 5.43
C ALA A 90 -13.56 -25.43 6.50
N ILE A 91 -12.29 -25.28 6.16
CA ILE A 91 -11.27 -24.70 7.06
C ILE A 91 -11.60 -23.23 7.36
N LEU A 92 -11.90 -22.43 6.34
CA LEU A 92 -12.24 -21.02 6.52
C LEU A 92 -13.51 -20.83 7.37
N ASP A 93 -14.54 -21.66 7.13
CA ASP A 93 -15.77 -21.65 7.91
C ASP A 93 -15.49 -22.04 9.38
N HIS A 94 -14.67 -23.07 9.62
CA HIS A 94 -14.25 -23.50 10.96
C HIS A 94 -13.46 -22.42 11.72
N LEU A 95 -12.57 -21.74 11.03
CA LEU A 95 -11.76 -20.65 11.59
C LEU A 95 -12.52 -19.32 11.67
N ALA A 96 -13.77 -19.28 11.19
CA ALA A 96 -14.56 -18.06 11.03
C ALA A 96 -13.81 -16.96 10.26
N VAL A 97 -13.13 -17.35 9.16
CA VAL A 97 -12.41 -16.45 8.25
C VAL A 97 -13.16 -16.39 6.93
N SER A 98 -13.43 -15.19 6.46
CA SER A 98 -14.11 -14.97 5.19
C SER A 98 -13.15 -14.91 4.01
N PRO A 99 -13.49 -15.42 2.82
CA PRO A 99 -12.71 -15.21 1.62
C PRO A 99 -12.71 -13.72 1.25
N PHE A 100 -11.64 -13.27 0.55
CA PHE A 100 -11.54 -11.88 0.08
C PHE A 100 -12.44 -11.68 -1.15
N GLU A 101 -13.67 -11.26 -0.93
CA GLU A 101 -14.69 -11.01 -1.95
C GLU A 101 -14.89 -9.51 -2.20
N ALA A 102 -15.88 -9.16 -3.05
CA ALA A 102 -16.12 -7.77 -3.46
C ALA A 102 -16.45 -6.82 -2.28
N ALA A 103 -17.17 -7.31 -1.28
CA ALA A 103 -17.48 -6.52 -0.07
C ALA A 103 -16.21 -6.15 0.68
N ALA A 104 -15.35 -7.14 0.98
CA ALA A 104 -14.07 -6.90 1.65
C ALA A 104 -13.12 -5.99 0.84
N GLU A 105 -13.16 -6.08 -0.50
CA GLU A 105 -12.40 -5.16 -1.38
C GLU A 105 -12.90 -3.72 -1.25
N THR A 106 -14.22 -3.53 -1.19
CA THR A 106 -14.84 -2.22 -1.00
C THR A 106 -14.48 -1.63 0.36
N ASP A 107 -14.60 -2.43 1.42
CA ASP A 107 -14.30 -1.99 2.79
C ASP A 107 -12.81 -1.66 2.97
N LEU A 108 -11.93 -2.52 2.44
CA LEU A 108 -10.49 -2.25 2.45
C LEU A 108 -10.15 -0.96 1.70
N ARG A 109 -10.77 -0.72 0.54
CA ARG A 109 -10.56 0.49 -0.23
C ARG A 109 -11.05 1.74 0.51
N ALA A 110 -12.23 1.67 1.14
CA ALA A 110 -12.76 2.75 1.95
C ALA A 110 -11.83 3.08 3.12
N TRP A 111 -11.38 2.08 3.87
CA TRP A 111 -10.43 2.23 4.95
C TRP A 111 -9.08 2.81 4.48
N LEU A 112 -8.55 2.35 3.34
CA LEU A 112 -7.33 2.90 2.75
C LEU A 112 -7.45 4.41 2.49
N LEU A 113 -8.57 4.86 1.93
CA LEU A 113 -8.80 6.26 1.59
C LEU A 113 -9.07 7.13 2.81
N GLN A 114 -9.81 6.64 3.80
CA GLN A 114 -10.28 7.42 4.93
C GLN A 114 -9.28 7.44 6.10
N GLU A 115 -8.55 6.35 6.32
CA GLU A 115 -7.74 6.19 7.52
C GLU A 115 -6.25 5.92 7.25
N ALA A 116 -5.94 5.04 6.29
CA ALA A 116 -4.56 4.58 6.14
C ALA A 116 -3.69 5.58 5.39
N LEU A 117 -4.07 5.99 4.17
CA LEU A 117 -3.30 6.88 3.32
C LEU A 117 -3.16 8.31 3.86
N PRO A 118 -4.17 8.89 4.54
CA PRO A 118 -4.00 10.19 5.18
C PRO A 118 -2.95 10.22 6.30
N CYS A 119 -2.74 9.08 6.99
CA CYS A 119 -1.86 9.00 8.15
C CYS A 119 -0.49 8.39 7.82
N GLU A 120 -0.41 7.50 6.81
CA GLU A 120 0.82 6.75 6.52
C GLU A 120 0.96 6.48 5.02
N PRO A 121 1.65 7.35 4.29
CA PRO A 121 1.85 7.17 2.84
C PRO A 121 3.00 6.22 2.46
N SER A 122 3.82 5.74 3.43
CA SER A 122 4.93 4.83 3.11
C SER A 122 4.43 3.45 2.67
N ALA A 123 5.18 2.79 1.79
CA ALA A 123 4.73 1.53 1.20
C ALA A 123 4.86 0.36 2.17
N SER A 124 5.94 0.31 2.97
CA SER A 124 6.21 -0.77 3.90
C SER A 124 5.25 -0.76 5.09
N ALA A 125 5.09 0.39 5.75
CA ALA A 125 4.16 0.52 6.86
C ALA A 125 2.70 0.32 6.43
N LEU A 126 2.35 0.70 5.19
CA LEU A 126 1.02 0.45 4.65
C LEU A 126 0.75 -1.05 4.48
N ASP A 127 1.73 -1.85 4.04
CA ASP A 127 1.55 -3.31 3.89
C ASP A 127 1.33 -3.99 5.25
N GLU A 128 2.05 -3.59 6.29
CA GLU A 128 1.84 -4.06 7.67
C GLU A 128 0.43 -3.70 8.16
N ARG A 129 0.00 -2.46 8.01
CA ARG A 129 -1.34 -2.01 8.39
C ARG A 129 -2.45 -2.73 7.65
N ILE A 130 -2.24 -3.05 6.36
CA ILE A 130 -3.19 -3.88 5.59
C ILE A 130 -3.25 -5.29 6.17
N GLY A 131 -2.12 -5.87 6.55
CA GLY A 131 -2.07 -7.17 7.23
C GLY A 131 -2.91 -7.17 8.51
N ASP A 132 -2.74 -6.16 9.34
CA ASP A 132 -3.51 -5.97 10.58
C ASP A 132 -5.01 -5.76 10.32
N TRP A 133 -5.35 -4.99 9.29
CA TRP A 133 -6.74 -4.79 8.90
C TRP A 133 -7.40 -6.11 8.48
N LEU A 134 -6.74 -6.89 7.62
CA LEU A 134 -7.23 -8.20 7.16
C LEU A 134 -7.41 -9.18 8.33
N ALA A 135 -6.46 -9.23 9.25
CA ALA A 135 -6.51 -10.06 10.44
C ALA A 135 -7.69 -9.68 11.36
N ARG A 136 -7.87 -8.38 11.65
CA ARG A 136 -8.98 -7.88 12.49
C ARG A 136 -10.35 -8.17 11.88
N HIS A 137 -10.48 -8.07 10.55
CA HIS A 137 -11.73 -8.35 9.86
C HIS A 137 -11.90 -9.83 9.51
N ARG A 138 -10.95 -10.68 9.91
CA ARG A 138 -10.95 -12.12 9.62
C ARG A 138 -11.17 -12.42 8.14
N VAL A 139 -10.40 -11.75 7.29
CA VAL A 139 -10.46 -11.88 5.84
C VAL A 139 -9.15 -12.44 5.31
N VAL A 140 -9.26 -13.42 4.41
CA VAL A 140 -8.10 -14.01 3.72
C VAL A 140 -7.31 -12.95 2.98
N ARG A 141 -5.97 -12.93 3.15
CA ARG A 141 -5.12 -12.04 2.35
C ARG A 141 -5.25 -12.37 0.87
N PRO A 142 -5.62 -11.41 0.01
CA PRO A 142 -5.70 -11.65 -1.43
C PRO A 142 -4.31 -11.87 -2.04
N LYS A 143 -4.28 -12.45 -3.25
CA LYS A 143 -3.02 -12.58 -4.00
C LYS A 143 -2.36 -11.22 -4.19
N ALA A 144 -1.03 -11.18 -4.13
CA ALA A 144 -0.23 -9.95 -4.16
C ALA A 144 -0.63 -9.00 -5.30
N TRP A 145 -0.78 -9.51 -6.54
CA TRP A 145 -1.18 -8.69 -7.69
C TRP A 145 -2.54 -7.99 -7.53
N ARG A 146 -3.50 -8.65 -6.82
CA ARG A 146 -4.82 -8.06 -6.55
C ARG A 146 -4.71 -6.95 -5.51
N LEU A 147 -3.94 -7.21 -4.44
CA LEU A 147 -3.69 -6.22 -3.40
C LEU A 147 -2.97 -4.99 -3.98
N ASP A 148 -1.92 -5.20 -4.77
CA ASP A 148 -1.18 -4.12 -5.45
C ASP A 148 -2.09 -3.26 -6.34
N ARG A 149 -3.03 -3.90 -7.05
CA ARG A 149 -4.01 -3.16 -7.86
C ARG A 149 -4.90 -2.27 -7.00
N ILE A 150 -5.41 -2.81 -5.88
CA ILE A 150 -6.27 -2.07 -4.96
C ILE A 150 -5.53 -0.88 -4.36
N VAL A 151 -4.33 -1.13 -3.81
CA VAL A 151 -3.49 -0.08 -3.20
C VAL A 151 -3.13 0.99 -4.22
N ARG A 152 -2.74 0.62 -5.43
CA ARG A 152 -2.40 1.58 -6.50
C ARG A 152 -3.61 2.44 -6.88
N SER A 153 -4.78 1.82 -7.02
CA SER A 153 -6.03 2.55 -7.30
C SER A 153 -6.43 3.48 -6.16
N ALA A 154 -6.30 3.04 -4.90
CA ALA A 154 -6.58 3.88 -3.74
C ALA A 154 -5.61 5.06 -3.64
N ARG A 155 -4.30 4.83 -3.87
CA ARG A 155 -3.30 5.90 -3.90
C ARG A 155 -3.59 6.93 -5.00
N ALA A 156 -3.95 6.49 -6.20
CA ALA A 156 -4.31 7.39 -7.30
C ALA A 156 -5.52 8.26 -6.93
N ALA A 157 -6.55 7.67 -6.34
CA ALA A 157 -7.73 8.41 -5.88
C ALA A 157 -7.42 9.38 -4.72
N HIS A 158 -6.56 8.99 -3.78
CA HIS A 158 -6.09 9.86 -2.69
C HIS A 158 -5.27 11.04 -3.22
N ASP A 159 -4.41 10.80 -4.22
CA ASP A 159 -3.62 11.84 -4.87
C ASP A 159 -4.50 12.83 -5.64
N GLU A 160 -5.51 12.33 -6.36
CA GLU A 160 -6.48 13.17 -7.08
C GLU A 160 -7.29 14.02 -6.10
N ALA A 161 -7.74 13.44 -4.99
CA ALA A 161 -8.45 14.18 -3.95
C ALA A 161 -7.58 15.28 -3.30
N ALA A 162 -6.28 15.03 -3.11
CA ALA A 162 -5.36 16.04 -2.60
C ALA A 162 -5.15 17.19 -3.59
N LEU A 163 -4.99 16.90 -4.88
CA LEU A 163 -4.91 17.92 -5.93
C LEU A 163 -6.19 18.74 -5.99
N GLU A 164 -7.36 18.11 -5.96
CA GLU A 164 -8.66 18.77 -5.95
C GLU A 164 -8.84 19.69 -4.73
N ARG A 165 -8.47 19.21 -3.52
CA ARG A 165 -8.51 20.00 -2.28
C ARG A 165 -7.68 21.27 -2.40
N VAL A 166 -6.47 21.18 -2.94
CA VAL A 166 -5.61 22.36 -3.15
C VAL A 166 -6.20 23.25 -4.23
N ALA A 167 -6.64 22.69 -5.37
CA ALA A 167 -7.24 23.44 -6.46
C ALA A 167 -8.46 24.25 -6.01
N SER A 168 -9.33 23.68 -5.16
CA SER A 168 -10.54 24.33 -4.65
C SER A 168 -10.27 25.53 -3.73
N ARG A 169 -9.09 25.56 -3.09
CA ARG A 169 -8.65 26.66 -2.20
C ARG A 169 -7.97 27.81 -2.94
N LEU A 170 -7.67 27.66 -4.24
CA LEU A 170 -7.04 28.69 -5.06
C LEU A 170 -8.11 29.61 -5.66
N ASP A 171 -8.06 30.89 -5.34
CA ASP A 171 -8.88 31.92 -6.00
C ASP A 171 -8.37 32.22 -7.43
N GLY A 172 -9.18 32.97 -8.19
CA GLY A 172 -8.85 33.33 -9.58
C GLY A 172 -7.57 34.15 -9.73
N GLY A 173 -7.28 35.03 -8.78
CA GLY A 173 -6.07 35.84 -8.77
C GLY A 173 -4.81 34.98 -8.53
N THR A 174 -4.87 34.07 -7.56
CA THR A 174 -3.78 33.13 -7.26
C THR A 174 -3.54 32.16 -8.43
N ARG A 175 -4.61 31.66 -9.05
CA ARG A 175 -4.49 30.83 -10.25
C ARG A 175 -3.76 31.55 -11.39
N ALA A 176 -4.13 32.82 -11.66
CA ALA A 176 -3.49 33.62 -12.70
C ALA A 176 -1.99 33.87 -12.41
N ARG A 177 -1.64 34.15 -11.11
CA ARG A 177 -0.23 34.32 -10.71
C ARG A 177 0.58 33.04 -10.88
N LEU A 178 0.03 31.87 -10.48
CA LEU A 178 0.68 30.58 -10.67
C LEU A 178 0.88 30.25 -12.16
N ASP A 179 -0.10 30.49 -13.00
CA ASP A 179 0.04 30.34 -14.45
C ASP A 179 1.11 31.28 -15.04
N GLY A 180 1.21 32.47 -14.48
CA GLY A 180 2.24 33.44 -14.85
C GLY A 180 3.69 32.93 -14.66
N LEU A 181 3.93 31.98 -13.71
CA LEU A 181 5.23 31.35 -13.57
C LEU A 181 5.67 30.57 -14.83
N LEU A 182 4.68 30.10 -15.58
CA LEU A 182 4.88 29.32 -16.80
C LEU A 182 4.75 30.14 -18.08
N ALA A 183 4.41 31.46 -18.02
CA ALA A 183 4.13 32.29 -19.19
C ALA A 183 5.33 32.50 -20.10
N ASP A 184 5.06 32.75 -21.38
CA ASP A 184 6.03 32.67 -22.49
C ASP A 184 6.94 33.87 -22.70
N GLY A 185 7.03 34.82 -21.81
CA GLY A 185 7.97 35.95 -21.93
C GLY A 185 9.47 35.58 -21.87
N GLY A 186 9.78 34.26 -21.76
CA GLY A 186 11.14 33.72 -21.60
C GLY A 186 11.15 32.20 -21.39
N GLY A 187 10.21 31.46 -22.01
CA GLY A 187 10.20 29.99 -21.95
C GLY A 187 9.95 29.39 -20.57
N GLY A 188 9.16 30.04 -19.68
CA GLY A 188 8.98 29.62 -18.27
C GLY A 188 10.18 30.03 -17.40
N ALA A 189 10.85 31.13 -17.73
CA ALA A 189 12.05 31.62 -17.05
C ALA A 189 11.86 31.78 -15.55
N ALA A 190 10.65 32.21 -15.09
CA ALA A 190 10.33 32.34 -13.68
C ALA A 190 10.32 30.99 -12.98
N PHE A 191 9.68 29.97 -13.53
CA PHE A 191 9.69 28.62 -12.98
C PHE A 191 11.08 27.99 -13.04
N THR A 192 11.81 28.14 -14.15
CA THR A 192 13.18 27.65 -14.32
C THR A 192 14.11 28.29 -13.26
N ARG A 193 13.94 29.60 -12.99
CA ARG A 193 14.69 30.29 -11.92
C ARG A 193 14.34 29.73 -10.54
N LEU A 194 13.05 29.45 -10.27
CA LEU A 194 12.64 28.83 -9.00
C LEU A 194 13.20 27.41 -8.83
N SER A 195 13.33 26.64 -9.91
CA SER A 195 13.77 25.24 -9.87
C SER A 195 15.30 25.08 -10.00
N SER A 196 16.05 26.14 -10.29
CA SER A 196 17.50 26.07 -10.37
C SER A 196 18.14 25.77 -9.02
N ASP A 197 19.23 24.99 -9.03
CA ASP A 197 20.00 24.69 -7.81
C ASP A 197 20.65 25.96 -7.23
N PRO A 198 20.85 26.02 -5.90
CA PRO A 198 21.66 27.07 -5.29
C PRO A 198 23.07 27.03 -5.88
N GLY A 199 23.60 28.19 -6.25
CA GLY A 199 25.00 28.33 -6.70
C GLY A 199 26.02 28.10 -5.56
N ARG A 200 27.28 28.31 -5.84
CA ARG A 200 28.33 28.31 -4.80
C ARG A 200 28.03 29.39 -3.76
N VAL A 201 28.36 29.11 -2.49
CA VAL A 201 28.14 30.05 -1.39
C VAL A 201 28.83 31.38 -1.70
N GLY A 202 28.06 32.47 -1.80
CA GLY A 202 28.52 33.80 -2.13
C GLY A 202 27.36 34.79 -2.22
N LEU A 203 27.69 36.09 -2.33
CA LEU A 203 26.70 37.16 -2.39
C LEU A 203 25.74 37.00 -3.57
N GLU A 204 26.26 36.62 -4.72
CA GLU A 204 25.45 36.40 -5.94
C GLU A 204 24.41 35.27 -5.75
N SER A 205 24.83 34.16 -5.15
CA SER A 205 23.94 33.06 -4.81
C SER A 205 22.87 33.48 -3.81
N LEU A 206 23.25 34.27 -2.80
CA LEU A 206 22.29 34.82 -1.82
C LEU A 206 21.26 35.72 -2.49
N MET A 207 21.66 36.63 -3.36
CA MET A 207 20.77 37.49 -4.12
C MET A 207 19.83 36.69 -5.03
N HIS A 208 20.34 35.61 -5.62
CA HIS A 208 19.53 34.70 -6.42
C HIS A 208 18.44 33.99 -5.59
N GLU A 209 18.81 33.49 -4.41
CA GLU A 209 17.83 32.84 -3.49
C GLU A 209 16.80 33.86 -2.94
N LEU A 210 17.21 35.09 -2.63
CA LEU A 210 16.27 36.15 -2.26
C LEU A 210 15.26 36.43 -3.38
N GLY A 211 15.72 36.50 -4.63
CA GLY A 211 14.82 36.68 -5.77
C GLY A 211 13.86 35.50 -5.97
N LYS A 212 14.23 34.26 -5.60
CA LYS A 212 13.28 33.12 -5.58
C LYS A 212 12.21 33.32 -4.50
N LEU A 213 12.60 33.76 -3.30
CA LEU A 213 11.66 34.03 -2.22
C LEU A 213 10.66 35.15 -2.57
N GLU A 214 11.14 36.20 -3.23
CA GLU A 214 10.27 37.28 -3.72
C GLU A 214 9.24 36.75 -4.73
N LEU A 215 9.67 35.89 -5.66
CA LEU A 215 8.76 35.22 -6.60
C LEU A 215 7.71 34.37 -5.89
N VAL A 216 8.10 33.58 -4.89
CA VAL A 216 7.17 32.76 -4.12
C VAL A 216 6.16 33.62 -3.35
N ARG A 217 6.64 34.69 -2.67
CA ARG A 217 5.77 35.65 -1.95
C ARG A 217 4.78 36.36 -2.89
N ALA A 218 5.24 36.69 -4.10
CA ALA A 218 4.38 37.31 -5.11
C ALA A 218 3.23 36.38 -5.56
N MET A 219 3.30 35.06 -5.33
CA MET A 219 2.19 34.14 -5.59
C MET A 219 1.02 34.39 -4.65
N ALA A 220 1.25 35.01 -3.48
CA ALA A 220 0.25 35.31 -2.46
C ALA A 220 -0.67 34.09 -2.22
N LEU A 221 -0.07 32.96 -1.87
CA LEU A 221 -0.79 31.72 -1.63
C LEU A 221 -1.66 31.85 -0.37
N PRO A 222 -2.85 31.25 -0.34
CA PRO A 222 -3.70 31.27 0.86
C PRO A 222 -2.99 30.64 2.06
N THR A 223 -3.08 31.29 3.21
CA THR A 223 -2.57 30.72 4.48
C THR A 223 -3.27 29.38 4.74
N GLY A 224 -2.51 28.39 5.19
CA GLY A 224 -3.06 27.05 5.45
C GLY A 224 -3.49 26.28 4.19
N LEU A 225 -3.01 26.66 3.00
CA LEU A 225 -3.36 26.00 1.73
C LEU A 225 -3.18 24.48 1.79
N LEU A 226 -2.13 24.01 2.46
CA LEU A 226 -1.77 22.61 2.56
C LEU A 226 -2.21 21.94 3.89
N ASP A 227 -2.97 22.67 4.73
CA ASP A 227 -3.41 22.14 6.02
C ASP A 227 -4.26 20.88 5.88
N GLY A 228 -3.96 19.89 6.74
CA GLY A 228 -4.62 18.59 6.74
C GLY A 228 -4.11 17.63 5.68
N LEU A 229 -2.99 17.94 5.01
CA LEU A 229 -2.26 17.02 4.15
C LEU A 229 -1.03 16.50 4.89
N HIS A 230 -0.74 15.20 4.72
CA HIS A 230 0.45 14.59 5.33
C HIS A 230 1.74 15.19 4.74
N PRO A 231 2.79 15.49 5.55
CA PRO A 231 4.03 16.10 5.05
C PRO A 231 4.70 15.32 3.92
N ASP A 232 4.71 13.98 3.97
CA ASP A 232 5.27 13.15 2.92
C ASP A 232 4.52 13.24 1.60
N LEU A 233 3.18 13.41 1.66
CA LEU A 233 2.36 13.66 0.48
C LEU A 233 2.75 15.00 -0.16
N VAL A 234 2.86 16.04 0.66
CA VAL A 234 3.31 17.37 0.22
C VAL A 234 4.71 17.28 -0.40
N GLY A 235 5.65 16.63 0.30
CA GLY A 235 7.01 16.41 -0.20
C GLY A 235 7.05 15.64 -1.52
N ARG A 236 6.18 14.66 -1.70
CA ARG A 236 6.08 13.88 -2.95
C ARG A 236 5.57 14.73 -4.12
N PHE A 237 4.52 15.53 -3.92
CA PHE A 237 4.05 16.45 -4.96
C PHE A 237 5.06 17.55 -5.26
N ARG A 238 5.76 18.08 -4.25
CA ARG A 238 6.86 19.05 -4.44
C ARG A 238 7.97 18.45 -5.32
N ARG A 239 8.43 17.23 -5.01
CA ARG A 239 9.44 16.54 -5.83
C ARG A 239 8.96 16.27 -7.25
N ARG A 240 7.69 15.89 -7.41
CA ARG A 240 7.08 15.70 -8.73
C ARG A 240 7.13 16.99 -9.54
N ALA A 241 6.67 18.10 -8.96
CA ALA A 241 6.70 19.40 -9.65
C ALA A 241 8.13 19.86 -9.96
N ALA A 242 9.08 19.63 -9.05
CA ALA A 242 10.50 19.98 -9.25
C ALA A 242 11.17 19.18 -10.38
N ALA A 243 10.73 17.95 -10.61
CA ALA A 243 11.26 17.09 -11.68
C ALA A 243 10.72 17.42 -13.08
N GLU A 244 9.66 18.23 -13.15
CA GLU A 244 9.05 18.61 -14.42
C GLU A 244 9.65 19.92 -14.95
N THR A 245 9.71 20.05 -16.28
CA THR A 245 10.03 21.32 -16.95
C THR A 245 8.79 22.21 -17.03
N ALA A 246 8.99 23.53 -17.20
CA ALA A 246 7.88 24.46 -17.44
C ALA A 246 6.98 24.02 -18.61
N TRP A 247 7.58 23.47 -19.67
CA TRP A 247 6.84 22.93 -20.81
C TRP A 247 6.04 21.69 -20.44
N GLY A 248 6.59 20.78 -19.63
CA GLY A 248 5.88 19.59 -19.13
C GLY A 248 4.68 19.97 -18.28
N LEU A 249 4.87 20.90 -17.33
CA LEU A 249 3.79 21.41 -16.48
C LEU A 249 2.64 22.05 -17.29
N ARG A 250 2.93 22.81 -18.35
CA ARG A 250 1.90 23.41 -19.21
C ARG A 250 0.97 22.39 -19.88
N ARG A 251 1.45 21.18 -20.14
CA ARG A 251 0.66 20.11 -20.77
C ARG A 251 -0.38 19.49 -19.85
N HIS A 252 -0.22 19.67 -18.55
CA HIS A 252 -1.22 19.20 -17.60
C HIS A 252 -2.47 20.10 -17.63
N PRO A 253 -3.66 19.53 -17.44
CA PRO A 253 -4.88 20.32 -17.23
C PRO A 253 -4.76 21.15 -15.95
N ASP A 254 -5.48 22.27 -15.87
CA ASP A 254 -5.45 23.24 -14.76
C ASP A 254 -5.62 22.56 -13.39
N ARG A 255 -6.52 21.58 -13.30
CA ARG A 255 -6.79 20.79 -12.08
C ARG A 255 -5.57 20.03 -11.55
N VAL A 256 -4.55 19.83 -12.36
CA VAL A 256 -3.28 19.17 -11.97
C VAL A 256 -2.15 20.18 -11.90
N ARG A 257 -2.01 21.02 -12.93
CA ARG A 257 -0.94 22.01 -13.06
C ARG A 257 -0.90 23.01 -11.92
N LEU A 258 -2.03 23.66 -11.64
CA LEU A 258 -2.09 24.71 -10.62
C LEU A 258 -1.82 24.17 -9.20
N PRO A 259 -2.42 23.06 -8.75
CA PRO A 259 -2.04 22.45 -7.48
C PRO A 259 -0.56 22.03 -7.41
N LEU A 260 0.02 21.47 -8.49
CA LEU A 260 1.43 21.11 -8.50
C LEU A 260 2.34 22.31 -8.28
N LEU A 261 2.05 23.44 -8.94
CA LEU A 261 2.75 24.70 -8.72
C LEU A 261 2.58 25.20 -7.28
N ALA A 262 1.37 25.08 -6.73
CA ALA A 262 1.09 25.45 -5.36
C ALA A 262 1.84 24.57 -4.35
N PHE A 263 1.88 23.25 -4.53
CA PHE A 263 2.70 22.33 -3.73
C PHE A 263 4.20 22.63 -3.83
N TYR A 264 4.65 23.16 -4.95
CA TYR A 264 6.04 23.54 -5.13
C TYR A 264 6.39 24.84 -4.39
N CYS A 265 5.49 25.83 -4.38
CA CYS A 265 5.75 27.14 -3.81
C CYS A 265 5.44 27.21 -2.29
N ALA A 266 4.33 26.65 -1.82
CA ALA A 266 3.87 26.81 -0.44
C ALA A 266 4.89 26.39 0.65
N PRO A 267 5.61 25.24 0.56
CA PRO A 267 6.57 24.87 1.58
C PRO A 267 7.79 25.83 1.66
N ARG A 268 8.15 26.48 0.57
CA ARG A 268 9.25 27.44 0.53
C ARG A 268 8.94 28.74 1.27
N GLU A 269 7.65 29.11 1.30
CA GLU A 269 7.19 30.28 2.05
C GLU A 269 7.25 30.03 3.56
N ALA A 270 6.92 28.79 4.00
CA ALA A 270 6.95 28.38 5.40
C ALA A 270 8.36 28.16 5.96
N GLU A 271 9.33 27.80 5.12
CA GLU A 271 10.74 27.57 5.50
C GLU A 271 11.52 28.88 5.75
N THR A 272 10.91 30.03 5.48
CA THR A 272 11.55 31.33 5.70
C THR A 272 11.05 31.93 7.00
N PRO A 273 11.86 31.97 8.10
CA PRO A 273 11.45 32.66 9.31
C PRO A 273 11.19 34.14 9.00
N VAL A 274 10.03 34.63 9.39
CA VAL A 274 9.73 36.05 9.43
C VAL A 274 10.62 36.62 10.52
N GLY A 275 11.72 37.30 10.13
CA GLY A 275 12.58 38.09 11.02
C GLY A 275 11.88 39.39 11.42
#